data_cd20e82dd6121e6038a94a4b4dfecc57
#
_entry.id   cd20e82dd6121e6038a94a4b4dfecc57
#
_cell.length_a   1.000
_cell.length_b   1.000
_cell.length_c   1.000
_cell.angle_alpha   90.00
_cell.angle_beta   90.00
_cell.angle_gamma   90.00
#
_symmetry.space_group_name_H-M   'P 1'
#
loop_
_entity.id
_entity.type
_entity.pdbx_description
1 polymer ?
#
loop_
_entity_poly.entity_id
_entity_poly.type
_entity_poly.pdbx_seq_one_letter_code
_entity_poly.pdbx_strand_id
1 'polypeptide(L)'
;MKVLVLSDYYPPNTRGGADIAAERLSSEIARRGHTVRVLTTVEHRSQAGTETMQGVQVRRVVSRYPIRLRNYVAVFNPFVARRVRAEIAEFRPDIVHAHNIHTHISFESLLAAGRASVPVVLTAHDHQLFCGAKFTCAEPDRASSIPASRCAACQRFRYFPLRNRLIRRALRLSRARILAVSNALRDDIVANGFDPTTIGVVHNGIDPASMEVSQEQIRTFGRRHALEGKKVILFGGRVSHAKGIDQVMAAMGRLPREIEFVLLVLGSSEDYISYILQLGHRLSVEDRTVFLPWLSGEELKAAYALSDVCLTPSIYREPFNLINIEAMALKKPVITTCFGGPPEVVLDGVTGYVLDPRDVKLLSTRLLDLLTDEARATAMGEAGYRRVLEHFTVAHQAEKTLAAYREALGSAP
;
A
#
# COMPACT_ATOMS: atom_id res chain seq x y z
N MET A 1 -11.17 16.67 18.12
CA MET A 1 -12.08 15.54 17.84
C MET A 1 -11.49 14.26 18.42
N LYS A 2 -12.36 13.34 18.82
CA LYS A 2 -12.01 11.96 19.17
C LYS A 2 -12.20 11.07 17.94
N VAL A 3 -11.13 10.46 17.46
CA VAL A 3 -11.13 9.63 16.26
C VAL A 3 -10.88 8.17 16.65
N LEU A 4 -11.82 7.28 16.37
CA LEU A 4 -11.63 5.84 16.50
C LEU A 4 -11.22 5.26 15.17
N VAL A 5 -9.96 4.82 15.08
CA VAL A 5 -9.42 4.17 13.89
C VAL A 5 -9.61 2.65 13.99
N LEU A 6 -10.11 2.02 12.93
CA LEU A 6 -10.25 0.58 12.80
C LEU A 6 -9.30 0.07 11.71
N SER A 7 -8.36 -0.79 12.05
CA SER A 7 -7.42 -1.40 11.10
C SER A 7 -7.16 -2.86 11.45
N ASP A 8 -7.27 -3.77 10.49
CA ASP A 8 -7.01 -5.20 10.73
C ASP A 8 -5.61 -5.43 11.32
N TYR A 9 -4.61 -4.73 10.78
CA TYR A 9 -3.22 -4.77 11.21
C TYR A 9 -2.72 -3.37 11.51
N TYR A 10 -1.76 -3.28 12.43
CA TYR A 10 -1.13 -2.02 12.85
C TYR A 10 0.26 -2.30 13.42
N PRO A 11 1.26 -1.43 13.24
CA PRO A 11 2.62 -1.68 13.74
C PRO A 11 2.67 -2.09 15.21
N PRO A 12 3.61 -2.99 15.59
CA PRO A 12 4.63 -3.62 14.75
C PRO A 12 4.13 -4.77 13.87
N ASN A 13 2.87 -5.20 14.01
CA ASN A 13 2.27 -6.29 13.26
C ASN A 13 1.68 -5.76 11.94
N THR A 14 2.48 -5.64 10.90
CA THR A 14 2.05 -5.16 9.57
C THR A 14 2.08 -6.26 8.53
N ARG A 15 1.22 -6.15 7.51
CA ARG A 15 1.19 -7.05 6.35
C ARG A 15 1.35 -6.31 5.02
N GLY A 16 1.40 -4.97 5.05
CA GLY A 16 1.57 -4.19 3.83
C GLY A 16 1.52 -2.69 4.05
N GLY A 17 1.63 -1.95 2.96
CA GLY A 17 1.70 -0.48 2.99
C GLY A 17 0.45 0.19 3.57
N ALA A 18 -0.72 -0.45 3.48
CA ALA A 18 -1.96 0.10 4.04
C ALA A 18 -1.89 0.28 5.56
N ASP A 19 -1.24 -0.65 6.26
CA ASP A 19 -1.10 -0.63 7.71
C ASP A 19 -0.14 0.49 8.16
N ILE A 20 0.92 0.70 7.38
CA ILE A 20 1.86 1.81 7.56
C ILE A 20 1.20 3.15 7.25
N ALA A 21 0.37 3.22 6.19
CA ALA A 21 -0.36 4.44 5.86
C ALA A 21 -1.38 4.82 6.96
N ALA A 22 -2.06 3.82 7.54
CA ALA A 22 -2.98 4.04 8.65
C ALA A 22 -2.25 4.55 9.91
N GLU A 23 -1.07 4.03 10.20
CA GLU A 23 -0.22 4.47 11.32
C GLU A 23 0.26 5.91 11.11
N ARG A 24 0.90 6.20 9.96
CA ARG A 24 1.39 7.54 9.62
C ARG A 24 0.28 8.60 9.74
N LEU A 25 -0.90 8.30 9.18
CA LEU A 25 -2.05 9.20 9.26
C LEU A 25 -2.57 9.36 10.69
N SER A 26 -2.70 8.28 11.46
CA SER A 26 -3.17 8.32 12.84
C SER A 26 -2.27 9.17 13.73
N SER A 27 -0.95 9.00 13.59
CA SER A 27 0.06 9.75 14.33
C SER A 27 0.04 11.24 13.95
N GLU A 28 -0.11 11.57 12.67
CA GLU A 28 -0.20 12.96 12.22
C GLU A 28 -1.49 13.64 12.72
N ILE A 29 -2.62 12.93 12.72
CA ILE A 29 -3.88 13.44 13.26
C ILE A 29 -3.75 13.69 14.77
N ALA A 30 -3.08 12.80 15.51
CA ALA A 30 -2.80 12.98 16.94
C ALA A 30 -1.87 14.19 17.18
N ARG A 31 -0.82 14.35 16.37
CA ARG A 31 0.11 15.50 16.43
C ARG A 31 -0.59 16.83 16.19
N ARG A 32 -1.70 16.84 15.45
CA ARG A 32 -2.56 18.02 15.22
C ARG A 32 -3.53 18.30 16.37
N GLY A 33 -3.40 17.63 17.50
CA GLY A 33 -4.19 17.88 18.71
C GLY A 33 -5.52 17.13 18.77
N HIS A 34 -5.72 16.10 17.94
CA HIS A 34 -6.87 15.22 18.04
C HIS A 34 -6.59 14.03 18.92
N THR A 35 -7.59 13.53 19.64
CA THR A 35 -7.48 12.31 20.44
C THR A 35 -7.73 11.11 19.55
N VAL A 36 -6.70 10.31 19.27
CA VAL A 36 -6.79 9.15 18.38
C VAL A 36 -6.66 7.86 19.19
N ARG A 37 -7.61 6.96 18.96
CA ARG A 37 -7.55 5.58 19.46
C ARG A 37 -7.66 4.62 18.27
N VAL A 38 -6.76 3.63 18.22
CA VAL A 38 -6.77 2.58 17.21
C VAL A 38 -7.26 1.28 17.84
N LEU A 39 -8.24 0.62 17.23
CA LEU A 39 -8.56 -0.77 17.50
C LEU A 39 -8.03 -1.62 16.34
N THR A 40 -7.14 -2.55 16.67
CA THR A 40 -6.53 -3.47 15.72
C THR A 40 -6.57 -4.91 16.24
N THR A 41 -6.19 -5.88 15.39
CA THR A 41 -6.26 -7.30 15.74
C THR A 41 -4.89 -7.97 15.80
N VAL A 42 -4.81 -9.00 16.61
CA VAL A 42 -3.65 -9.89 16.74
C VAL A 42 -4.11 -11.35 16.78
N GLU A 43 -3.23 -12.27 16.41
CA GLU A 43 -3.56 -13.70 16.39
C GLU A 43 -3.32 -14.39 17.75
N HIS A 44 -2.38 -13.86 18.56
CA HIS A 44 -1.99 -14.45 19.83
C HIS A 44 -2.41 -13.60 21.03
N ARG A 45 -2.84 -14.24 22.11
CA ARG A 45 -3.24 -13.56 23.36
C ARG A 45 -2.10 -12.76 23.99
N SER A 46 -0.87 -13.23 23.84
CA SER A 46 0.31 -12.52 24.36
C SER A 46 0.57 -11.15 23.72
N GLN A 47 -0.02 -10.90 22.56
CA GLN A 47 0.09 -9.63 21.83
C GLN A 47 -1.11 -8.70 22.08
N ALA A 48 -2.14 -9.20 22.77
CA ALA A 48 -3.33 -8.41 23.10
C ALA A 48 -3.05 -7.45 24.25
N GLY A 49 -3.64 -6.27 24.19
CA GLY A 49 -3.46 -5.25 25.22
C GLY A 49 -3.71 -3.85 24.70
N THR A 50 -3.32 -2.87 25.51
CA THR A 50 -3.39 -1.46 25.15
C THR A 50 -2.02 -0.84 25.41
N GLU A 51 -1.54 -0.08 24.44
CA GLU A 51 -0.28 0.67 24.52
C GLU A 51 -0.45 2.06 23.89
N THR A 52 0.48 2.95 24.14
CA THR A 52 0.52 4.27 23.48
C THR A 52 1.75 4.34 22.58
N MET A 53 1.53 4.64 21.31
CA MET A 53 2.56 4.79 20.28
C MET A 53 2.40 6.14 19.60
N GLN A 54 3.43 6.98 19.59
CA GLN A 54 3.44 8.29 18.92
C GLN A 54 2.19 9.15 19.24
N GLY A 55 1.74 9.15 20.50
CA GLY A 55 0.55 9.90 20.94
C GLY A 55 -0.80 9.23 20.61
N VAL A 56 -0.79 8.05 19.98
CA VAL A 56 -1.97 7.27 19.62
C VAL A 56 -2.15 6.11 20.61
N GLN A 57 -3.35 5.96 21.17
CA GLN A 57 -3.68 4.81 22.00
C GLN A 57 -4.07 3.62 21.10
N VAL A 58 -3.30 2.53 21.14
CA VAL A 58 -3.51 1.34 20.32
C VAL A 58 -4.04 0.20 21.19
N ARG A 59 -5.23 -0.28 20.89
CA ARG A 59 -5.87 -1.44 21.53
C ARG A 59 -5.87 -2.64 20.60
N ARG A 60 -5.19 -3.72 21.03
CA ARG A 60 -5.06 -4.97 20.28
C ARG A 60 -6.02 -6.02 20.82
N VAL A 61 -6.88 -6.56 19.95
CA VAL A 61 -7.84 -7.60 20.30
C VAL A 61 -7.55 -8.88 19.56
N VAL A 62 -7.75 -10.03 20.20
CA VAL A 62 -7.50 -11.32 19.56
C VAL A 62 -8.59 -11.61 18.53
N SER A 63 -8.17 -11.94 17.32
CA SER A 63 -9.03 -12.46 16.26
C SER A 63 -8.33 -13.59 15.52
N ARG A 64 -8.86 -14.81 15.59
CA ARG A 64 -8.29 -16.00 14.96
C ARG A 64 -9.37 -16.81 14.29
N TYR A 65 -9.15 -17.19 13.04
CA TYR A 65 -10.04 -18.03 12.26
C TYR A 65 -9.27 -18.71 11.12
N PRO A 66 -9.77 -19.83 10.56
CA PRO A 66 -9.17 -20.45 9.38
C PRO A 66 -9.20 -19.51 8.17
N ILE A 67 -8.06 -19.22 7.55
CA ILE A 67 -7.91 -18.23 6.45
C ILE A 67 -8.84 -18.50 5.24
N ARG A 68 -9.26 -19.76 5.05
CA ARG A 68 -10.26 -20.11 4.02
C ARG A 68 -11.61 -19.42 4.20
N LEU A 69 -11.93 -18.97 5.43
CA LEU A 69 -13.17 -18.23 5.75
C LEU A 69 -13.05 -16.71 5.56
N ARG A 70 -11.93 -16.20 5.10
CA ARG A 70 -11.65 -14.76 5.01
C ARG A 70 -12.76 -13.96 4.35
N ASN A 71 -13.34 -14.43 3.24
CA ASN A 71 -14.40 -13.69 2.54
C ASN A 71 -15.71 -13.61 3.34
N TYR A 72 -15.97 -14.59 4.21
CA TYR A 72 -17.12 -14.56 5.12
C TYR A 72 -16.84 -13.66 6.31
N VAL A 73 -15.66 -13.80 6.92
CA VAL A 73 -15.21 -12.98 8.05
C VAL A 73 -15.11 -11.50 7.66
N ALA A 74 -14.71 -11.18 6.42
CA ALA A 74 -14.72 -9.81 5.90
C ALA A 74 -16.09 -9.15 6.03
N VAL A 75 -17.18 -9.89 5.84
CA VAL A 75 -18.54 -9.38 5.95
C VAL A 75 -19.05 -9.45 7.38
N PHE A 76 -18.80 -10.55 8.07
CA PHE A 76 -19.39 -10.86 9.36
C PHE A 76 -18.38 -11.47 10.34
N ASN A 77 -18.07 -10.72 11.41
CA ASN A 77 -17.27 -11.18 12.54
C ASN A 77 -17.86 -10.66 13.85
N PRO A 78 -18.85 -11.34 14.43
CA PRO A 78 -19.58 -10.86 15.59
C PRO A 78 -18.71 -10.68 16.83
N PHE A 79 -17.61 -11.45 16.95
CA PHE A 79 -16.70 -11.34 18.09
C PHE A 79 -15.97 -10.01 18.09
N VAL A 80 -15.41 -9.60 16.94
CA VAL A 80 -14.71 -8.33 16.81
C VAL A 80 -15.71 -7.17 16.74
N ALA A 81 -16.84 -7.32 16.06
CA ALA A 81 -17.90 -6.30 16.01
C ALA A 81 -18.44 -5.95 17.40
N ARG A 82 -18.53 -6.95 18.32
CA ARG A 82 -18.88 -6.70 19.73
C ARG A 82 -17.83 -5.86 20.45
N ARG A 83 -16.53 -6.10 20.16
CA ARG A 83 -15.42 -5.29 20.71
C ARG A 83 -15.45 -3.87 20.18
N VAL A 84 -15.68 -3.69 18.88
CA VAL A 84 -15.83 -2.35 18.27
C VAL A 84 -17.01 -1.60 18.89
N ARG A 85 -18.14 -2.27 19.15
CA ARG A 85 -19.30 -1.67 19.84
C ARG A 85 -18.95 -1.22 21.26
N ALA A 86 -18.25 -2.05 22.02
CA ALA A 86 -17.81 -1.69 23.37
C ALA A 86 -16.83 -0.50 23.32
N GLU A 87 -15.95 -0.46 22.34
CA GLU A 87 -14.99 0.63 22.14
C GLU A 87 -15.69 1.96 21.82
N ILE A 88 -16.71 1.94 20.95
CA ILE A 88 -17.53 3.12 20.65
C ILE A 88 -18.22 3.64 21.91
N ALA A 89 -18.80 2.75 22.73
CA ALA A 89 -19.50 3.13 23.95
C ALA A 89 -18.55 3.71 25.02
N GLU A 90 -17.35 3.16 25.15
CA GLU A 90 -16.32 3.59 26.11
C GLU A 90 -15.66 4.91 25.67
N PHE A 91 -15.15 4.95 24.45
CA PHE A 91 -14.35 6.06 23.94
C PHE A 91 -15.19 7.26 23.52
N ARG A 92 -16.45 7.00 23.07
CA ARG A 92 -17.39 8.01 22.54
C ARG A 92 -16.72 8.85 21.44
N PRO A 93 -16.32 8.23 20.33
CA PRO A 93 -15.66 8.94 19.24
C PRO A 93 -16.62 9.89 18.53
N ASP A 94 -16.10 11.01 18.05
CA ASP A 94 -16.82 11.91 17.14
C ASP A 94 -16.93 11.29 15.75
N ILE A 95 -15.96 10.45 15.37
CA ILE A 95 -15.90 9.79 14.06
C ILE A 95 -15.20 8.42 14.15
N VAL A 96 -15.64 7.47 13.33
CA VAL A 96 -14.96 6.20 13.09
C VAL A 96 -14.29 6.22 11.73
N HIS A 97 -12.97 6.00 11.69
CA HIS A 97 -12.20 5.88 10.45
C HIS A 97 -11.69 4.46 10.27
N ALA A 98 -12.16 3.77 9.25
CA ALA A 98 -11.75 2.40 8.96
C ALA A 98 -10.68 2.35 7.86
N HIS A 99 -9.66 1.50 8.05
CA HIS A 99 -8.65 1.13 7.06
C HIS A 99 -8.59 -0.39 6.97
N ASN A 100 -8.66 -0.96 5.76
CA ASN A 100 -8.47 -2.40 5.53
C ASN A 100 -9.06 -3.32 6.63
N ILE A 101 -10.39 -3.29 6.78
CA ILE A 101 -11.15 -4.08 7.77
C ILE A 101 -11.70 -5.39 7.20
N HIS A 102 -11.13 -5.88 6.12
CA HIS A 102 -11.64 -7.01 5.32
C HIS A 102 -11.02 -8.37 5.69
N THR A 103 -10.20 -8.41 6.75
CA THR A 103 -9.59 -9.67 7.21
C THR A 103 -10.12 -10.10 8.57
N HIS A 104 -10.12 -9.23 9.56
CA HIS A 104 -10.48 -9.56 10.94
C HIS A 104 -11.61 -8.72 11.52
N ILE A 105 -11.62 -7.41 11.28
CA ILE A 105 -12.59 -6.48 11.91
C ILE A 105 -13.99 -6.62 11.31
N SER A 106 -14.11 -6.78 10.00
CA SER A 106 -15.32 -6.93 9.21
C SER A 106 -16.12 -5.65 8.97
N PHE A 107 -16.84 -5.63 7.84
CA PHE A 107 -17.77 -4.53 7.50
C PHE A 107 -18.99 -4.44 8.41
N GLU A 108 -19.36 -5.51 9.13
CA GLU A 108 -20.37 -5.47 10.18
C GLU A 108 -20.04 -4.46 11.27
N SER A 109 -18.76 -4.27 11.57
CA SER A 109 -18.30 -3.32 12.59
C SER A 109 -18.71 -1.88 12.29
N LEU A 110 -18.84 -1.50 11.01
CA LEU A 110 -19.32 -0.18 10.61
C LEU A 110 -20.79 0.05 10.97
N LEU A 111 -21.61 -1.02 11.01
CA LEU A 111 -23.00 -0.93 11.45
C LEU A 111 -23.11 -0.57 12.95
N ALA A 112 -22.11 -0.90 13.75
CA ALA A 112 -22.07 -0.50 15.15
C ALA A 112 -21.93 1.02 15.28
N ALA A 113 -21.08 1.65 14.47
CA ALA A 113 -20.93 3.10 14.40
C ALA A 113 -22.25 3.77 13.89
N GLY A 114 -22.81 3.25 12.79
CA GLY A 114 -24.06 3.78 12.25
C GLY A 114 -25.24 3.72 13.25
N ARG A 115 -25.36 2.64 14.05
CA ARG A 115 -26.39 2.53 15.10
C ARG A 115 -26.14 3.48 16.27
N ALA A 116 -24.90 3.86 16.51
CA ALA A 116 -24.54 4.85 17.52
C ALA A 116 -24.60 6.30 16.97
N SER A 117 -25.07 6.50 15.74
CA SER A 117 -25.07 7.78 15.03
C SER A 117 -23.69 8.43 14.94
N VAL A 118 -22.63 7.64 14.96
CA VAL A 118 -21.25 8.11 14.76
C VAL A 118 -20.92 8.04 13.28
N PRO A 119 -20.53 9.16 12.64
CA PRO A 119 -20.13 9.18 11.25
C PRO A 119 -18.98 8.23 10.95
N VAL A 120 -19.00 7.65 9.74
CA VAL A 120 -18.00 6.66 9.29
C VAL A 120 -17.29 7.17 8.06
N VAL A 121 -15.94 7.11 8.09
CA VAL A 121 -15.07 7.24 6.93
C VAL A 121 -14.35 5.92 6.73
N LEU A 122 -14.18 5.48 5.48
CA LEU A 122 -13.43 4.29 5.10
C LEU A 122 -12.39 4.66 4.07
N THR A 123 -11.10 4.52 4.38
CA THR A 123 -10.04 4.59 3.37
C THR A 123 -9.89 3.24 2.68
N ALA A 124 -10.12 3.22 1.37
CA ALA A 124 -9.87 2.07 0.51
C ALA A 124 -8.42 2.13 0.01
N HIS A 125 -7.58 1.20 0.49
CA HIS A 125 -6.18 1.06 0.07
C HIS A 125 -5.99 0.06 -1.07
N ASP A 126 -6.98 -0.77 -1.31
CA ASP A 126 -6.96 -1.83 -2.32
C ASP A 126 -8.37 -2.15 -2.86
N HIS A 127 -8.45 -3.16 -3.70
CA HIS A 127 -9.69 -3.59 -4.35
C HIS A 127 -10.62 -4.44 -3.46
N GLN A 128 -10.34 -4.60 -2.17
CA GLN A 128 -11.06 -5.53 -1.29
C GLN A 128 -12.53 -5.16 -1.04
N LEU A 129 -12.94 -3.94 -1.35
CA LEU A 129 -14.35 -3.57 -1.33
C LEU A 129 -15.20 -4.44 -2.27
N PHE A 130 -14.66 -4.82 -3.42
CA PHE A 130 -15.38 -5.57 -4.45
C PHE A 130 -14.67 -6.84 -4.92
N CYS A 131 -13.38 -7.02 -4.64
CA CYS A 131 -12.60 -8.18 -5.02
C CYS A 131 -12.05 -8.90 -3.79
N GLY A 132 -12.45 -10.13 -3.52
CA GLY A 132 -11.92 -10.95 -2.42
C GLY A 132 -10.53 -11.54 -2.68
N ALA A 133 -9.91 -11.23 -3.85
CA ALA A 133 -8.57 -11.61 -4.25
C ALA A 133 -7.69 -10.35 -4.47
N LYS A 134 -6.76 -10.39 -5.41
CA LYS A 134 -5.83 -9.28 -5.67
C LYS A 134 -6.19 -8.43 -6.89
N PHE A 135 -7.38 -8.62 -7.47
CA PHE A 135 -7.83 -7.93 -8.69
C PHE A 135 -6.93 -8.13 -9.92
N THR A 136 -6.14 -9.18 -9.93
CA THR A 136 -5.22 -9.50 -11.04
C THR A 136 -5.92 -10.11 -12.26
N CYS A 137 -7.21 -10.39 -12.16
CA CYS A 137 -8.03 -10.93 -13.27
C CYS A 137 -8.67 -9.84 -14.13
N ALA A 138 -8.59 -8.56 -13.73
CA ALA A 138 -9.04 -7.43 -14.53
C ALA A 138 -8.02 -7.10 -15.63
N GLU A 139 -8.51 -6.48 -16.72
CA GLU A 139 -7.62 -5.85 -17.69
C GLU A 139 -6.94 -4.65 -17.01
N PRO A 140 -5.61 -4.53 -17.06
CA PRO A 140 -4.92 -3.50 -16.32
C PRO A 140 -5.11 -2.09 -16.91
N ASP A 141 -5.44 -1.99 -18.19
CA ASP A 141 -5.48 -0.73 -18.94
C ASP A 141 -6.66 0.18 -18.56
N ARG A 142 -7.76 -0.38 -18.03
CA ARG A 142 -8.97 0.39 -17.71
C ARG A 142 -9.71 -0.10 -16.48
N ALA A 143 -10.50 0.80 -15.88
CA ALA A 143 -11.45 0.41 -14.84
C ALA A 143 -12.51 -0.54 -15.43
N SER A 144 -12.75 -1.64 -14.75
CA SER A 144 -13.69 -2.65 -15.22
C SER A 144 -14.44 -3.32 -14.08
N SER A 145 -15.68 -3.73 -14.35
CA SER A 145 -16.42 -4.65 -13.49
C SER A 145 -16.04 -6.09 -13.80
N ILE A 146 -15.97 -6.93 -12.76
CA ILE A 146 -15.65 -8.34 -12.93
C ILE A 146 -16.92 -9.18 -12.86
N PRO A 147 -17.23 -10.00 -13.90
CA PRO A 147 -18.35 -10.90 -13.85
C PRO A 147 -18.27 -11.90 -12.70
N ALA A 148 -19.43 -12.19 -12.08
CA ALA A 148 -19.50 -13.12 -10.94
C ALA A 148 -18.93 -14.51 -11.27
N SER A 149 -19.10 -14.99 -12.50
CA SER A 149 -18.53 -16.25 -12.98
C SER A 149 -16.99 -16.25 -12.89
N ARG A 150 -16.35 -15.16 -13.28
CA ARG A 150 -14.89 -15.01 -13.20
C ARG A 150 -14.42 -14.97 -11.74
N CYS A 151 -15.18 -14.31 -10.87
CA CYS A 151 -14.90 -14.32 -9.42
C CYS A 151 -15.05 -15.71 -8.82
N ALA A 152 -16.07 -16.47 -9.20
CA ALA A 152 -16.28 -17.85 -8.75
C ALA A 152 -15.12 -18.75 -9.18
N ALA A 153 -14.69 -18.67 -10.43
CA ALA A 153 -13.54 -19.42 -10.94
C ALA A 153 -12.23 -19.06 -10.24
N CYS A 154 -11.99 -17.77 -9.98
CA CYS A 154 -10.78 -17.27 -9.30
C CYS A 154 -10.72 -17.69 -7.82
N GLN A 155 -11.83 -17.59 -7.09
CA GLN A 155 -11.87 -17.79 -5.64
C GLN A 155 -12.23 -19.21 -5.23
N ARG A 156 -12.82 -20.00 -6.13
CA ARG A 156 -13.23 -21.39 -5.90
C ARG A 156 -14.03 -21.53 -4.58
N PHE A 157 -13.61 -22.38 -3.67
CA PHE A 157 -14.24 -22.63 -2.36
C PHE A 157 -14.31 -21.40 -1.43
N ARG A 158 -13.57 -20.33 -1.74
CA ARG A 158 -13.60 -19.06 -0.99
C ARG A 158 -14.60 -18.07 -1.57
N TYR A 159 -15.25 -18.41 -2.69
CA TYR A 159 -16.22 -17.53 -3.33
C TYR A 159 -17.48 -17.40 -2.46
N PHE A 160 -17.83 -16.14 -2.16
CA PHE A 160 -19.05 -15.80 -1.43
C PHE A 160 -19.90 -14.86 -2.30
N PRO A 161 -20.96 -15.38 -2.95
CA PRO A 161 -21.75 -14.63 -3.93
C PRO A 161 -22.37 -13.33 -3.39
N LEU A 162 -22.78 -13.33 -2.14
CA LEU A 162 -23.44 -12.19 -1.51
C LEU A 162 -22.47 -11.16 -0.92
N ARG A 163 -21.14 -11.45 -0.89
CA ARG A 163 -20.13 -10.63 -0.24
C ARG A 163 -20.23 -9.16 -0.63
N ASN A 164 -20.15 -8.84 -1.91
CA ASN A 164 -20.11 -7.47 -2.39
C ASN A 164 -21.46 -6.74 -2.15
N ARG A 165 -22.58 -7.47 -2.25
CA ARG A 165 -23.90 -6.91 -1.93
C ARG A 165 -24.02 -6.55 -0.44
N LEU A 166 -23.52 -7.40 0.43
CA LEU A 166 -23.55 -7.18 1.87
C LEU A 166 -22.60 -6.04 2.29
N ILE A 167 -21.42 -5.94 1.68
CA ILE A 167 -20.48 -4.83 1.91
C ILE A 167 -21.14 -3.51 1.51
N ARG A 168 -21.69 -3.40 0.28
CA ARG A 168 -22.40 -2.18 -0.15
C ARG A 168 -23.55 -1.83 0.76
N ARG A 169 -24.30 -2.84 1.23
CA ARG A 169 -25.40 -2.62 2.21
C ARG A 169 -24.86 -2.10 3.53
N ALA A 170 -23.76 -2.66 4.05
CA ALA A 170 -23.16 -2.21 5.31
C ALA A 170 -22.70 -0.74 5.23
N LEU A 171 -22.00 -0.39 4.15
CA LEU A 171 -21.52 0.99 3.90
C LEU A 171 -22.68 1.97 3.78
N ARG A 172 -23.74 1.61 3.03
CA ARG A 172 -24.93 2.46 2.90
C ARG A 172 -25.65 2.65 4.23
N LEU A 173 -25.87 1.57 5.01
CA LEU A 173 -26.56 1.65 6.31
C LEU A 173 -25.75 2.39 7.36
N SER A 174 -24.44 2.36 7.30
CA SER A 174 -23.55 3.15 8.16
C SER A 174 -23.31 4.57 7.64
N ARG A 175 -23.89 4.94 6.48
CA ARG A 175 -23.64 6.21 5.79
C ARG A 175 -22.14 6.50 5.60
N ALA A 176 -21.36 5.44 5.35
CA ALA A 176 -19.91 5.55 5.24
C ALA A 176 -19.48 6.36 4.02
N ARG A 177 -18.62 7.36 4.22
CA ARG A 177 -17.89 8.03 3.15
C ARG A 177 -16.63 7.24 2.83
N ILE A 178 -16.38 6.97 1.56
CA ILE A 178 -15.21 6.25 1.09
C ILE A 178 -14.14 7.25 0.64
N LEU A 179 -12.90 7.03 1.04
CA LEU A 179 -11.72 7.73 0.54
C LEU A 179 -10.86 6.76 -0.24
N ALA A 180 -10.83 6.86 -1.56
CA ALA A 180 -9.93 6.08 -2.40
C ALA A 180 -8.53 6.71 -2.38
N VAL A 181 -7.48 5.88 -2.38
CA VAL A 181 -6.08 6.36 -2.36
C VAL A 181 -5.58 6.86 -3.72
N SER A 182 -6.40 6.74 -4.78
CA SER A 182 -6.14 7.29 -6.12
C SER A 182 -7.44 7.45 -6.89
N ASN A 183 -7.43 8.28 -7.95
CA ASN A 183 -8.55 8.37 -8.89
C ASN A 183 -8.78 7.03 -9.61
N ALA A 184 -7.71 6.35 -9.98
CA ALA A 184 -7.81 5.04 -10.61
C ALA A 184 -8.54 4.02 -9.72
N LEU A 185 -8.27 3.97 -8.42
CA LEU A 185 -8.99 3.11 -7.49
C LEU A 185 -10.44 3.56 -7.30
N ARG A 186 -10.71 4.88 -7.24
CA ARG A 186 -12.08 5.40 -7.21
C ARG A 186 -12.87 4.89 -8.40
N ASP A 187 -12.31 4.98 -9.60
CA ASP A 187 -12.97 4.56 -10.83
C ASP A 187 -13.22 3.05 -10.85
N ASP A 188 -12.28 2.24 -10.34
CA ASP A 188 -12.49 0.80 -10.15
C ASP A 188 -13.64 0.50 -9.15
N ILE A 189 -13.72 1.25 -8.05
CA ILE A 189 -14.80 1.11 -7.06
C ILE A 189 -16.16 1.46 -7.69
N VAL A 190 -16.23 2.58 -8.43
CA VAL A 190 -17.45 3.01 -9.14
C VAL A 190 -17.87 1.98 -10.19
N ALA A 191 -16.93 1.49 -11.02
CA ALA A 191 -17.20 0.46 -12.04
C ALA A 191 -17.76 -0.84 -11.44
N ASN A 192 -17.51 -1.10 -10.14
CA ASN A 192 -18.03 -2.25 -9.40
C ASN A 192 -19.29 -1.94 -8.57
N GLY A 193 -20.00 -0.86 -8.90
CA GLY A 193 -21.35 -0.57 -8.45
C GLY A 193 -21.46 0.13 -7.08
N PHE A 194 -20.45 0.90 -6.70
CA PHE A 194 -20.53 1.82 -5.56
C PHE A 194 -20.95 3.22 -6.03
N ASP A 195 -21.63 3.94 -5.16
CA ASP A 195 -22.16 5.27 -5.46
C ASP A 195 -21.02 6.30 -5.52
N PRO A 196 -20.77 6.93 -6.69
CA PRO A 196 -19.70 7.90 -6.86
C PRO A 196 -19.81 9.13 -5.95
N THR A 197 -21.03 9.49 -5.51
CA THR A 197 -21.26 10.66 -4.64
C THR A 197 -20.72 10.46 -3.23
N THR A 198 -20.52 9.20 -2.82
CA THR A 198 -19.97 8.83 -1.51
C THR A 198 -18.45 8.65 -1.51
N ILE A 199 -17.79 8.81 -2.67
CA ILE A 199 -16.38 8.47 -2.84
C ILE A 199 -15.54 9.73 -3.14
N GLY A 200 -14.66 10.09 -2.20
CA GLY A 200 -13.60 11.07 -2.40
C GLY A 200 -12.26 10.42 -2.71
N VAL A 201 -11.27 11.25 -3.07
CA VAL A 201 -9.88 10.79 -3.28
C VAL A 201 -8.96 11.50 -2.30
N VAL A 202 -8.19 10.72 -1.55
CA VAL A 202 -7.13 11.21 -0.66
C VAL A 202 -5.90 10.31 -0.84
N HIS A 203 -4.90 10.84 -1.51
CA HIS A 203 -3.63 10.13 -1.73
C HIS A 203 -2.93 9.83 -0.39
N ASN A 204 -2.22 8.71 -0.33
CA ASN A 204 -1.35 8.43 0.81
C ASN A 204 -0.20 9.41 0.86
N GLY A 205 0.28 9.68 2.08
CA GLY A 205 1.38 10.59 2.33
C GLY A 205 2.55 9.93 3.07
N ILE A 206 3.68 10.62 3.02
CA ILE A 206 4.88 10.28 3.75
C ILE A 206 5.41 11.53 4.46
N ASP A 207 6.12 11.35 5.56
CA ASP A 207 6.96 12.39 6.12
C ASP A 207 8.39 12.21 5.56
N PRO A 208 8.87 13.10 4.66
CA PRO A 208 10.20 12.98 4.08
C PRO A 208 11.32 12.99 5.13
N ALA A 209 11.17 13.75 6.22
CA ALA A 209 12.14 13.75 7.31
C ALA A 209 12.25 12.39 7.99
N SER A 210 11.16 11.62 8.05
CA SER A 210 11.19 10.27 8.58
C SER A 210 11.99 9.27 7.73
N MET A 211 12.31 9.63 6.48
CA MET A 211 13.09 8.82 5.55
C MET A 211 14.59 9.12 5.59
N GLU A 212 15.01 10.17 6.28
CA GLU A 212 16.42 10.51 6.40
C GLU A 212 17.23 9.37 7.02
N VAL A 213 18.42 9.15 6.49
CA VAL A 213 19.38 8.13 6.90
C VAL A 213 20.80 8.70 6.74
N SER A 214 21.69 8.41 7.70
CA SER A 214 23.05 8.95 7.66
C SER A 214 23.91 8.31 6.59
N GLN A 215 24.90 9.03 6.08
CA GLN A 215 25.86 8.51 5.11
C GLN A 215 26.65 7.29 5.63
N GLU A 216 26.86 7.22 6.96
CA GLU A 216 27.52 6.08 7.59
C GLU A 216 26.64 4.82 7.55
N GLN A 217 25.34 4.98 7.79
CA GLN A 217 24.36 3.87 7.68
C GLN A 217 24.26 3.36 6.24
N ILE A 218 24.25 4.27 5.25
CA ILE A 218 24.23 3.90 3.83
C ILE A 218 25.49 3.12 3.47
N ARG A 219 26.68 3.62 3.83
CA ARG A 219 27.96 2.94 3.58
C ARG A 219 28.04 1.59 4.27
N THR A 220 27.61 1.52 5.53
CA THR A 220 27.61 0.26 6.29
C THR A 220 26.70 -0.79 5.66
N PHE A 221 25.52 -0.37 5.19
CA PHE A 221 24.60 -1.23 4.45
C PHE A 221 25.24 -1.72 3.13
N GLY A 222 25.84 -0.80 2.35
CA GLY A 222 26.53 -1.13 1.09
C GLY A 222 27.65 -2.14 1.27
N ARG A 223 28.53 -1.94 2.27
CA ARG A 223 29.60 -2.88 2.61
C ARG A 223 29.10 -4.26 3.01
N ARG A 224 28.10 -4.28 3.93
CA ARG A 224 27.51 -5.53 4.43
C ARG A 224 26.96 -6.42 3.31
N HIS A 225 26.44 -5.82 2.25
CA HIS A 225 25.79 -6.53 1.15
C HIS A 225 26.61 -6.55 -0.14
N ALA A 226 27.90 -6.16 -0.11
CA ALA A 226 28.79 -6.12 -1.25
C ALA A 226 28.26 -5.33 -2.46
N LEU A 227 27.67 -4.15 -2.17
CA LEU A 227 27.04 -3.26 -3.15
C LEU A 227 27.93 -2.07 -3.54
N GLU A 228 29.10 -1.92 -2.91
CA GLU A 228 30.03 -0.80 -3.17
C GLU A 228 30.52 -0.82 -4.62
N GLY A 229 30.55 0.36 -5.24
CA GLY A 229 31.01 0.53 -6.62
C GLY A 229 30.06 0.04 -7.72
N LYS A 230 28.91 -0.55 -7.34
CA LYS A 230 27.92 -1.07 -8.28
C LYS A 230 26.72 -0.13 -8.39
N LYS A 231 26.10 -0.08 -9.56
CA LYS A 231 24.78 0.53 -9.71
C LYS A 231 23.71 -0.35 -9.06
N VAL A 232 22.87 0.22 -8.21
CA VAL A 232 21.88 -0.55 -7.45
C VAL A 232 20.46 -0.27 -7.96
N ILE A 233 19.81 -1.30 -8.46
CA ILE A 233 18.42 -1.30 -8.89
C ILE A 233 17.60 -1.89 -7.74
N LEU A 234 16.71 -1.12 -7.14
CA LEU A 234 15.83 -1.61 -6.07
C LEU A 234 14.49 -2.05 -6.66
N PHE A 235 14.16 -3.34 -6.51
CA PHE A 235 12.82 -3.83 -6.82
C PHE A 235 11.89 -3.61 -5.63
N GLY A 236 10.89 -2.76 -5.81
CA GLY A 236 9.98 -2.35 -4.76
C GLY A 236 8.76 -3.23 -4.62
N GLY A 237 8.54 -3.75 -3.42
CA GLY A 237 7.33 -4.45 -3.02
C GLY A 237 7.47 -5.95 -2.86
N ARG A 238 6.36 -6.57 -2.40
CA ARG A 238 6.31 -8.02 -2.23
C ARG A 238 6.53 -8.73 -3.56
N VAL A 239 7.54 -9.58 -3.63
CA VAL A 239 7.86 -10.32 -4.86
C VAL A 239 6.68 -11.20 -5.29
N SER A 240 6.25 -11.01 -6.52
CA SER A 240 5.24 -11.82 -7.19
C SER A 240 5.20 -11.52 -8.69
N HIS A 241 4.72 -12.44 -9.50
CA HIS A 241 4.47 -12.21 -10.94
C HIS A 241 3.65 -10.93 -11.18
N ALA A 242 2.60 -10.70 -10.38
CA ALA A 242 1.76 -9.51 -10.50
C ALA A 242 2.53 -8.20 -10.28
N LYS A 243 3.63 -8.22 -9.53
CA LYS A 243 4.50 -7.06 -9.31
C LYS A 243 5.55 -6.87 -10.40
N GLY A 244 5.59 -7.75 -11.40
CA GLY A 244 6.41 -7.57 -12.59
C GLY A 244 7.87 -8.00 -12.44
N ILE A 245 8.19 -8.91 -11.50
CA ILE A 245 9.56 -9.39 -11.34
C ILE A 245 10.09 -10.08 -12.61
N ASP A 246 9.24 -10.80 -13.33
CA ASP A 246 9.60 -11.48 -14.58
C ASP A 246 10.05 -10.46 -15.64
N GLN A 247 9.34 -9.33 -15.73
CA GLN A 247 9.64 -8.24 -16.65
C GLN A 247 10.97 -7.57 -16.30
N VAL A 248 11.24 -7.38 -14.99
CA VAL A 248 12.51 -6.82 -14.53
C VAL A 248 13.67 -7.74 -14.89
N MET A 249 13.57 -9.03 -14.57
CA MET A 249 14.61 -10.01 -14.92
C MET A 249 14.87 -10.06 -16.43
N ALA A 250 13.81 -10.06 -17.25
CA ALA A 250 13.93 -10.02 -18.70
C ALA A 250 14.54 -8.71 -19.22
N ALA A 251 14.27 -7.58 -18.59
CA ALA A 251 14.87 -6.29 -18.93
C ALA A 251 16.34 -6.24 -18.57
N MET A 252 16.74 -6.78 -17.41
CA MET A 252 18.14 -6.89 -17.00
C MET A 252 18.98 -7.73 -17.96
N GLY A 253 18.42 -8.84 -18.46
CA GLY A 253 19.10 -9.69 -19.45
C GLY A 253 19.36 -9.00 -20.80
N ARG A 254 18.79 -7.81 -21.02
CA ARG A 254 19.02 -6.97 -22.22
C ARG A 254 20.04 -5.85 -21.99
N LEU A 255 20.41 -5.59 -20.74
CA LEU A 255 21.38 -4.55 -20.43
C LEU A 255 22.78 -4.97 -20.89
N PRO A 256 23.63 -4.01 -21.34
CA PRO A 256 25.03 -4.27 -21.69
C PRO A 256 25.78 -4.92 -20.51
N ARG A 257 26.65 -5.88 -20.83
CA ARG A 257 27.42 -6.60 -19.81
C ARG A 257 28.46 -5.75 -19.11
N GLU A 258 28.89 -4.69 -19.76
CA GLU A 258 29.90 -3.72 -19.30
C GLU A 258 29.39 -2.85 -18.14
N ILE A 259 28.09 -2.78 -17.94
CA ILE A 259 27.50 -2.04 -16.82
C ILE A 259 27.48 -2.94 -15.60
N GLU A 260 28.23 -2.57 -14.57
CA GLU A 260 28.16 -3.23 -13.27
C GLU A 260 26.94 -2.77 -12.48
N PHE A 261 25.95 -3.63 -12.38
CA PHE A 261 24.74 -3.36 -11.59
C PHE A 261 24.30 -4.56 -10.78
N VAL A 262 23.50 -4.30 -9.76
CA VAL A 262 22.87 -5.32 -8.92
C VAL A 262 21.39 -5.01 -8.77
N LEU A 263 20.55 -6.03 -8.96
CA LEU A 263 19.14 -6.00 -8.56
C LEU A 263 19.02 -6.38 -7.08
N LEU A 264 18.59 -5.44 -6.26
CA LEU A 264 18.29 -5.66 -4.85
C LEU A 264 16.82 -6.01 -4.69
N VAL A 265 16.52 -7.22 -4.25
CA VAL A 265 15.15 -7.76 -4.07
C VAL A 265 14.87 -7.93 -2.59
N LEU A 266 13.86 -7.23 -2.06
CA LEU A 266 13.51 -7.24 -0.64
C LEU A 266 12.30 -8.12 -0.35
N GLY A 267 12.34 -8.89 0.76
CA GLY A 267 11.17 -9.56 1.33
C GLY A 267 10.61 -10.72 0.49
N SER A 268 11.45 -11.49 -0.17
CA SER A 268 11.04 -12.67 -0.93
C SER A 268 10.81 -13.89 -0.04
N SER A 269 9.83 -14.74 -0.39
CA SER A 269 9.73 -16.09 0.14
C SER A 269 10.73 -17.02 -0.53
N GLU A 270 11.09 -18.14 0.13
CA GLU A 270 12.02 -19.13 -0.42
C GLU A 270 11.60 -19.66 -1.80
N ASP A 271 10.29 -19.93 -1.97
CA ASP A 271 9.75 -20.37 -3.26
C ASP A 271 10.01 -19.36 -4.38
N TYR A 272 9.84 -18.06 -4.09
CA TYR A 272 10.11 -17.01 -5.06
C TYR A 272 11.61 -16.80 -5.31
N ILE A 273 12.46 -16.93 -4.29
CA ILE A 273 13.90 -16.87 -4.45
C ILE A 273 14.35 -17.95 -5.44
N SER A 274 13.95 -19.20 -5.21
CA SER A 274 14.28 -20.33 -6.08
C SER A 274 13.80 -20.10 -7.52
N TYR A 275 12.59 -19.57 -7.69
CA TYR A 275 12.04 -19.24 -9.01
C TYR A 275 12.88 -18.15 -9.72
N ILE A 276 13.22 -17.06 -9.02
CA ILE A 276 13.98 -15.94 -9.61
C ILE A 276 15.39 -16.37 -9.96
N LEU A 277 16.05 -17.20 -9.14
CA LEU A 277 17.37 -17.75 -9.44
C LEU A 277 17.34 -18.60 -10.72
N GLN A 278 16.36 -19.47 -10.89
CA GLN A 278 16.18 -20.26 -12.11
C GLN A 278 15.91 -19.38 -13.33
N LEU A 279 15.12 -18.32 -13.17
CA LEU A 279 14.88 -17.35 -14.23
C LEU A 279 16.15 -16.57 -14.54
N GLY A 280 16.89 -16.13 -13.53
CA GLY A 280 18.16 -15.43 -13.63
C GLY A 280 19.20 -16.24 -14.39
N HIS A 281 19.33 -17.53 -14.07
CA HIS A 281 20.22 -18.45 -14.78
C HIS A 281 19.91 -18.52 -16.28
N ARG A 282 18.62 -18.67 -16.64
CA ARG A 282 18.19 -18.68 -18.06
C ARG A 282 18.46 -17.36 -18.79
N LEU A 283 18.50 -16.25 -18.08
CA LEU A 283 18.72 -14.91 -18.62
C LEU A 283 20.15 -14.41 -18.41
N SER A 284 21.04 -15.22 -17.81
CA SER A 284 22.43 -14.91 -17.48
C SER A 284 22.57 -13.63 -16.62
N VAL A 285 21.72 -13.49 -15.59
CA VAL A 285 21.70 -12.36 -14.64
C VAL A 285 21.59 -12.82 -13.18
N GLU A 286 21.77 -14.11 -12.88
CA GLU A 286 21.70 -14.67 -11.53
C GLU A 286 22.75 -14.07 -10.58
N ASP A 287 23.94 -13.84 -11.04
CA ASP A 287 25.08 -13.25 -10.32
C ASP A 287 24.89 -11.75 -10.01
N ARG A 288 23.89 -11.13 -10.66
CA ARG A 288 23.53 -9.72 -10.50
C ARG A 288 22.29 -9.50 -9.62
N THR A 289 21.84 -10.52 -8.89
CA THR A 289 20.65 -10.42 -8.05
C THR A 289 20.99 -10.74 -6.59
N VAL A 290 20.69 -9.80 -5.70
CA VAL A 290 20.86 -9.93 -4.25
C VAL A 290 19.50 -9.98 -3.58
N PHE A 291 19.25 -11.05 -2.82
CA PHE A 291 18.01 -11.22 -2.04
C PHE A 291 18.27 -10.87 -0.59
N LEU A 292 17.43 -9.99 -0.07
CA LEU A 292 17.43 -9.66 1.36
C LEU A 292 16.07 -10.02 1.99
N PRO A 293 16.05 -10.31 3.29
CA PRO A 293 14.82 -10.50 4.02
C PRO A 293 13.96 -9.23 3.99
N TRP A 294 12.78 -9.29 4.59
CA TRP A 294 11.96 -8.09 4.77
C TRP A 294 12.70 -7.10 5.66
N LEU A 295 13.07 -5.96 5.10
CA LEU A 295 13.74 -4.88 5.81
C LEU A 295 12.73 -3.90 6.40
N SER A 296 13.11 -3.24 7.49
CA SER A 296 12.33 -2.18 8.14
C SER A 296 13.27 -1.16 8.80
N GLY A 297 12.72 -0.02 9.24
CA GLY A 297 13.50 1.01 9.92
C GLY A 297 14.68 1.51 9.08
N GLU A 298 15.84 1.68 9.72
CA GLU A 298 17.03 2.29 9.12
C GLU A 298 17.61 1.44 7.96
N GLU A 299 17.53 0.12 8.04
CA GLU A 299 18.03 -0.74 6.95
C GLU A 299 17.22 -0.59 5.65
N LEU A 300 15.88 -0.46 5.77
CA LEU A 300 15.03 -0.20 4.61
C LEU A 300 15.34 1.17 3.99
N LYS A 301 15.51 2.21 4.82
CA LYS A 301 15.88 3.55 4.36
C LYS A 301 17.25 3.55 3.67
N ALA A 302 18.23 2.83 4.25
CA ALA A 302 19.56 2.69 3.65
C ALA A 302 19.51 1.98 2.29
N ALA A 303 18.67 0.95 2.13
CA ALA A 303 18.46 0.28 0.85
C ALA A 303 17.90 1.23 -0.21
N TYR A 304 16.90 2.05 0.13
CA TYR A 304 16.40 3.10 -0.77
C TYR A 304 17.48 4.15 -1.08
N ALA A 305 18.16 4.66 -0.05
CA ALA A 305 19.14 5.71 -0.20
C ALA A 305 20.36 5.28 -1.01
N LEU A 306 20.75 4.00 -0.94
CA LEU A 306 21.83 3.43 -1.73
C LEU A 306 21.43 3.17 -3.19
N SER A 307 20.13 2.96 -3.48
CA SER A 307 19.69 2.64 -4.84
C SER A 307 19.90 3.81 -5.81
N ASP A 308 20.24 3.48 -7.06
CA ASP A 308 20.30 4.45 -8.17
C ASP A 308 18.91 4.64 -8.82
N VAL A 309 18.09 3.58 -8.83
CA VAL A 309 16.73 3.59 -9.37
C VAL A 309 15.83 2.61 -8.62
N CYS A 310 14.57 3.00 -8.42
CA CYS A 310 13.54 2.12 -7.86
C CYS A 310 12.57 1.66 -8.93
N LEU A 311 12.28 0.36 -8.96
CA LEU A 311 11.36 -0.26 -9.92
C LEU A 311 10.08 -0.73 -9.23
N THR A 312 8.93 -0.33 -9.78
CA THR A 312 7.61 -0.77 -9.34
C THR A 312 6.71 -1.16 -10.54
N PRO A 313 7.16 -2.11 -11.38
CA PRO A 313 6.56 -2.42 -12.68
C PRO A 313 5.41 -3.43 -12.57
N SER A 314 4.41 -3.15 -11.73
CA SER A 314 3.25 -4.03 -11.55
C SER A 314 2.50 -4.24 -12.87
N ILE A 315 2.16 -5.50 -13.19
CA ILE A 315 1.40 -5.85 -14.41
C ILE A 315 -0.12 -5.94 -14.17
N TYR A 316 -0.58 -5.39 -13.05
CA TYR A 316 -2.01 -5.26 -12.71
C TYR A 316 -2.31 -3.82 -12.31
N ARG A 317 -3.58 -3.45 -12.22
CA ARG A 317 -4.00 -2.12 -11.75
C ARG A 317 -3.57 -1.92 -10.30
N GLU A 318 -2.50 -1.17 -10.12
CA GLU A 318 -1.96 -0.87 -8.79
C GLU A 318 -2.79 0.24 -8.14
N PRO A 319 -3.28 0.09 -6.90
CA PRO A 319 -4.08 1.12 -6.26
C PRO A 319 -3.37 2.45 -6.07
N PHE A 320 -2.10 2.44 -5.61
CA PHE A 320 -1.31 3.65 -5.36
C PHE A 320 0.20 3.41 -5.42
N ASN A 321 0.70 2.44 -4.67
CA ASN A 321 2.10 2.06 -4.47
C ASN A 321 2.93 3.09 -3.65
N LEU A 322 2.99 2.87 -2.33
CA LEU A 322 3.74 3.73 -1.40
C LEU A 322 5.24 3.83 -1.73
N ILE A 323 5.82 2.79 -2.32
CA ILE A 323 7.25 2.74 -2.67
C ILE A 323 7.64 3.89 -3.60
N ASN A 324 6.72 4.33 -4.47
CA ASN A 324 6.99 5.47 -5.35
C ASN A 324 7.28 6.74 -4.54
N ILE A 325 6.44 7.08 -3.56
CA ILE A 325 6.66 8.26 -2.73
C ILE A 325 7.81 8.06 -1.74
N GLU A 326 8.10 6.83 -1.30
CA GLU A 326 9.24 6.51 -0.44
C GLU A 326 10.58 6.70 -1.18
N ALA A 327 10.69 6.22 -2.42
CA ALA A 327 11.85 6.43 -3.28
C ALA A 327 12.04 7.91 -3.62
N MET A 328 10.95 8.59 -4.02
CA MET A 328 10.97 10.02 -4.36
C MET A 328 11.33 10.89 -3.14
N ALA A 329 10.92 10.52 -1.92
CA ALA A 329 11.30 11.21 -0.68
C ALA A 329 12.82 11.13 -0.41
N LEU A 330 13.50 10.14 -0.96
CA LEU A 330 14.96 9.98 -0.92
C LEU A 330 15.64 10.41 -2.22
N LYS A 331 14.95 11.21 -3.05
CA LYS A 331 15.45 11.75 -4.33
C LYS A 331 15.89 10.65 -5.31
N LYS A 332 15.20 9.50 -5.30
CA LYS A 332 15.49 8.42 -6.23
C LYS A 332 14.51 8.46 -7.40
N PRO A 333 15.01 8.36 -8.65
CA PRO A 333 14.14 8.22 -9.81
C PRO A 333 13.40 6.88 -9.75
N VAL A 334 12.17 6.87 -10.27
CA VAL A 334 11.30 5.70 -10.22
C VAL A 334 10.92 5.28 -11.64
N ILE A 335 11.01 3.98 -11.95
CA ILE A 335 10.33 3.42 -13.12
C ILE A 335 9.12 2.64 -12.62
N THR A 336 7.94 3.06 -13.02
CA THR A 336 6.67 2.50 -12.54
C THR A 336 5.74 2.08 -13.65
N THR A 337 4.70 1.34 -13.29
CA THR A 337 3.66 0.92 -14.21
C THR A 337 2.74 2.08 -14.62
N CYS A 338 2.23 2.02 -15.85
CA CYS A 338 1.15 2.89 -16.32
C CYS A 338 -0.24 2.45 -15.82
N PHE A 339 -0.36 1.32 -15.10
CA PHE A 339 -1.63 0.73 -14.70
C PHE A 339 -2.07 1.16 -13.30
N GLY A 340 -3.20 1.84 -13.21
CA GLY A 340 -3.82 2.23 -11.93
C GLY A 340 -3.36 3.60 -11.42
N GLY A 341 -3.08 3.70 -10.11
CA GLY A 341 -2.73 4.94 -9.42
C GLY A 341 -1.28 5.45 -9.56
N PRO A 342 -0.26 4.63 -9.90
CA PRO A 342 1.13 5.11 -10.00
C PRO A 342 1.34 6.33 -10.92
N PRO A 343 0.64 6.48 -12.07
CA PRO A 343 0.76 7.68 -12.90
C PRO A 343 0.27 8.98 -12.23
N GLU A 344 -0.51 8.88 -11.16
CA GLU A 344 -0.92 10.05 -10.37
C GLU A 344 0.23 10.54 -9.47
N VAL A 345 1.19 9.67 -9.18
CA VAL A 345 2.35 9.94 -8.32
C VAL A 345 3.57 10.31 -9.14
N VAL A 346 3.96 9.47 -10.08
CA VAL A 346 5.16 9.63 -10.93
C VAL A 346 4.75 10.32 -12.23
N LEU A 347 5.43 11.41 -12.59
CA LEU A 347 5.26 12.11 -13.86
C LEU A 347 6.28 11.60 -14.86
N ASP A 348 5.78 11.04 -15.97
CA ASP A 348 6.62 10.46 -17.01
C ASP A 348 7.60 11.46 -17.61
N GLY A 349 8.87 11.08 -17.69
CA GLY A 349 9.96 11.93 -18.19
C GLY A 349 10.39 13.07 -17.26
N VAL A 350 9.70 13.28 -16.11
CA VAL A 350 9.96 14.40 -15.18
C VAL A 350 10.46 13.91 -13.82
N THR A 351 9.72 13.00 -13.16
CA THR A 351 10.08 12.49 -11.83
C THR A 351 10.50 11.01 -11.88
N GLY A 352 10.54 10.45 -13.07
CA GLY A 352 10.81 9.06 -13.36
C GLY A 352 10.19 8.66 -14.69
N TYR A 353 10.00 7.37 -14.90
CA TYR A 353 9.33 6.84 -16.10
C TYR A 353 8.07 6.07 -15.74
N VAL A 354 7.02 6.28 -16.55
CA VAL A 354 5.75 5.57 -16.47
C VAL A 354 5.55 4.79 -17.77
N LEU A 355 5.51 3.46 -17.68
CA LEU A 355 5.46 2.61 -18.87
C LEU A 355 4.62 1.35 -18.66
N ASP A 356 4.26 0.69 -19.77
CA ASP A 356 3.72 -0.66 -19.72
C ASP A 356 4.87 -1.65 -19.45
N PRO A 357 4.90 -2.31 -18.30
CA PRO A 357 6.00 -3.23 -17.96
C PRO A 357 6.08 -4.45 -18.89
N ARG A 358 5.01 -4.74 -19.63
CA ARG A 358 4.98 -5.84 -20.63
C ARG A 358 5.86 -5.51 -21.84
N ASP A 359 6.13 -4.23 -22.11
CA ASP A 359 7.17 -3.80 -23.06
C ASP A 359 8.56 -3.86 -22.38
N VAL A 360 9.10 -5.07 -22.33
CA VAL A 360 10.41 -5.35 -21.75
C VAL A 360 11.54 -4.57 -22.41
N LYS A 361 11.40 -4.27 -23.73
CA LYS A 361 12.41 -3.50 -24.47
C LYS A 361 12.43 -2.05 -23.98
N LEU A 362 11.27 -1.43 -23.86
CA LEU A 362 11.15 -0.07 -23.32
C LEU A 362 11.63 0.00 -21.88
N LEU A 363 11.23 -0.98 -21.03
CA LEU A 363 11.69 -1.07 -19.64
C LEU A 363 13.22 -1.13 -19.55
N SER A 364 13.86 -1.99 -20.38
CA SER A 364 15.33 -2.10 -20.45
C SER A 364 15.98 -0.80 -20.89
N THR A 365 15.43 -0.12 -21.92
CA THR A 365 15.95 1.16 -22.41
C THR A 365 15.88 2.24 -21.33
N ARG A 366 14.73 2.38 -20.63
CA ARG A 366 14.57 3.38 -19.57
C ARG A 366 15.43 3.07 -18.34
N LEU A 367 15.63 1.80 -18.05
CA LEU A 367 16.54 1.39 -16.99
C LEU A 367 18.01 1.75 -17.36
N LEU A 368 18.43 1.46 -18.59
CA LEU A 368 19.74 1.85 -19.10
C LEU A 368 19.96 3.36 -19.04
N ASP A 369 18.98 4.17 -19.48
CA ASP A 369 19.03 5.63 -19.41
C ASP A 369 19.37 6.12 -18.00
N LEU A 370 18.71 5.58 -16.95
CA LEU A 370 18.93 6.02 -15.57
C LEU A 370 20.21 5.47 -14.94
N LEU A 371 20.72 4.35 -15.42
CA LEU A 371 21.97 3.79 -14.92
C LEU A 371 23.21 4.48 -15.53
N THR A 372 23.07 5.07 -16.73
CA THR A 372 24.20 5.66 -17.48
C THR A 372 24.18 7.19 -17.54
N ASP A 373 23.02 7.83 -17.38
CA ASP A 373 22.87 9.29 -17.35
C ASP A 373 22.59 9.75 -15.92
N GLU A 374 23.65 9.98 -15.15
CA GLU A 374 23.56 10.39 -13.75
C GLU A 374 22.90 11.79 -13.59
N ALA A 375 23.15 12.69 -14.54
CA ALA A 375 22.53 14.01 -14.50
C ALA A 375 21.01 13.93 -14.62
N ARG A 376 20.51 13.09 -15.51
CA ARG A 376 19.08 12.81 -15.69
C ARG A 376 18.51 12.13 -14.46
N ALA A 377 19.15 11.08 -13.95
CA ALA A 377 18.71 10.37 -12.76
C ALA A 377 18.60 11.32 -11.56
N THR A 378 19.59 12.17 -11.34
CA THR A 378 19.60 13.19 -10.28
C THR A 378 18.49 14.21 -10.48
N ALA A 379 18.33 14.74 -11.69
CA ALA A 379 17.29 15.72 -11.99
C ALA A 379 15.88 15.16 -11.74
N MET A 380 15.62 13.92 -12.14
CA MET A 380 14.36 13.23 -11.90
C MET A 380 14.14 12.98 -10.40
N GLY A 381 15.16 12.58 -9.67
CA GLY A 381 15.09 12.38 -8.23
C GLY A 381 14.74 13.66 -7.47
N GLU A 382 15.39 14.77 -7.81
CA GLU A 382 15.12 16.09 -7.22
C GLU A 382 13.69 16.59 -7.57
N ALA A 383 13.26 16.39 -8.80
CA ALA A 383 11.88 16.72 -9.20
C ALA A 383 10.87 15.85 -8.44
N GLY A 384 11.18 14.56 -8.24
CA GLY A 384 10.38 13.63 -7.45
C GLY A 384 10.24 14.10 -6.00
N TYR A 385 11.34 14.48 -5.36
CA TYR A 385 11.33 15.00 -4.00
C TYR A 385 10.46 16.26 -3.85
N ARG A 386 10.62 17.24 -4.76
CA ARG A 386 9.77 18.44 -4.76
C ARG A 386 8.29 18.07 -4.86
N ARG A 387 7.94 17.15 -5.76
CA ARG A 387 6.57 16.69 -5.92
C ARG A 387 6.01 16.01 -4.66
N VAL A 388 6.84 15.26 -3.91
CA VAL A 388 6.43 14.69 -2.61
C VAL A 388 6.12 15.81 -1.63
N LEU A 389 6.97 16.83 -1.52
CA LEU A 389 6.74 17.98 -0.64
C LEU A 389 5.45 18.72 -0.97
N GLU A 390 5.12 18.87 -2.25
CA GLU A 390 3.97 19.63 -2.71
C GLU A 390 2.65 18.87 -2.61
N HIS A 391 2.65 17.52 -2.73
CA HIS A 391 1.42 16.76 -2.93
C HIS A 391 1.25 15.54 -2.04
N PHE A 392 2.34 14.93 -1.57
CA PHE A 392 2.31 13.59 -0.97
C PHE A 392 2.91 13.55 0.43
N THR A 393 2.89 14.66 1.18
CA THR A 393 3.24 14.63 2.59
C THR A 393 2.09 14.05 3.43
N VAL A 394 2.42 13.42 4.55
CA VAL A 394 1.40 12.97 5.51
C VAL A 394 0.57 14.15 6.04
N ALA A 395 1.15 15.35 6.05
CA ALA A 395 0.46 16.59 6.40
C ALA A 395 -0.68 16.90 5.41
N HIS A 396 -0.42 16.80 4.09
CA HIS A 396 -1.45 16.96 3.05
C HIS A 396 -2.53 15.88 3.14
N GLN A 397 -2.13 14.62 3.38
CA GLN A 397 -3.09 13.53 3.58
C GLN A 397 -4.00 13.80 4.78
N ALA A 398 -3.43 14.22 5.91
CA ALA A 398 -4.19 14.51 7.12
C ALA A 398 -5.16 15.70 6.93
N GLU A 399 -4.73 16.75 6.25
CA GLU A 399 -5.57 17.92 5.96
C GLU A 399 -6.81 17.53 5.14
N LYS A 400 -6.63 16.80 4.04
CA LYS A 400 -7.73 16.30 3.20
C LYS A 400 -8.63 15.31 3.95
N THR A 401 -8.04 14.46 4.80
CA THR A 401 -8.80 13.52 5.64
C THR A 401 -9.63 14.25 6.68
N LEU A 402 -9.06 15.26 7.35
CA LEU A 402 -9.79 16.09 8.33
C LEU A 402 -10.90 16.93 7.66
N ALA A 403 -10.72 17.34 6.40
CA ALA A 403 -11.79 17.97 5.63
C ALA A 403 -12.96 16.99 5.40
N ALA A 404 -12.64 15.75 4.99
CA ALA A 404 -13.65 14.70 4.82
C ALA A 404 -14.36 14.34 6.15
N TYR A 405 -13.66 14.43 7.28
CA TYR A 405 -14.29 14.25 8.61
C TYR A 405 -15.30 15.37 8.90
N ARG A 406 -14.93 16.62 8.66
CA ARG A 406 -15.84 17.76 8.85
C ARG A 406 -17.10 17.66 7.99
N GLU A 407 -16.94 17.23 6.74
CA GLU A 407 -18.08 16.98 5.84
C GLU A 407 -18.97 15.84 6.37
N ALA A 408 -18.39 14.75 6.86
CA ALA A 408 -19.13 13.64 7.43
C ALA A 408 -19.88 14.03 8.71
N LEU A 409 -19.29 14.88 9.55
CA LEU A 409 -19.91 15.43 10.76
C LEU A 409 -21.02 16.42 10.43
N GLY A 410 -20.86 17.28 9.41
CA GLY A 410 -21.89 18.22 8.95
C GLY A 410 -23.06 17.55 8.23
N SER A 411 -22.87 16.32 7.77
CA SER A 411 -23.91 15.48 7.13
C SER A 411 -24.58 14.51 8.12
N ALA A 412 -24.18 14.53 9.39
CA ALA A 412 -24.84 13.74 10.44
C ALA A 412 -26.23 14.32 10.75
N PRO A 413 -27.27 13.46 10.98
CA PRO A 413 -28.62 13.91 11.27
C PRO A 413 -28.72 14.65 12.59
#